data_bdff3bf9581a4cf431e5e9318eb95d18
#
_entry.id   bdff3bf9581a4cf431e5e9318eb95d18
#
_cell.length_a   1.000
_cell.length_b   1.000
_cell.length_c   1.000
_cell.angle_alpha   90.00
_cell.angle_beta   90.00
_cell.angle_gamma   90.00
#
_symmetry.space_group_name_H-M   'P 1'
#
loop_
_entity.id
_entity.type
_entity.pdbx_description
1 polymer ?
#
loop_
_entity_poly.entity_id
_entity_poly.type
_entity_poly.pdbx_seq_one_letter_code
_entity_poly.pdbx_strand_id
1 'polypeptide(L)' 'MQSRRPKLLDLIAVLKRPPNTDVEIGDVGTVVELLPPDGLEVEFLDRDGRTRCLATLSIGDVLTLNRERTPVS' A
#
# COMPACT_ATOMS: atom_id res chain seq x y z
N MET A 1 -11.52 8.34 -11.94
CA MET A 1 -11.40 7.42 -11.14
C MET A 1 -10.98 7.82 -9.87
N GLN A 2 -11.40 7.38 -8.86
CA GLN A 2 -10.96 7.73 -7.66
C GLN A 2 -10.60 6.61 -6.87
N SER A 3 -9.63 6.73 -6.07
CA SER A 3 -9.21 5.66 -5.27
C SER A 3 -10.08 5.50 -4.11
N ARG A 4 -10.24 4.31 -3.64
CA ARG A 4 -10.97 4.06 -2.47
C ARG A 4 -10.10 4.16 -1.30
N ARG A 5 -10.67 4.42 -0.16
CA ARG A 5 -9.93 4.43 1.07
C ARG A 5 -9.43 3.05 1.32
N PRO A 6 -8.16 2.86 1.58
CA PRO A 6 -7.62 1.53 1.77
C PRO A 6 -8.12 0.86 3.04
N LYS A 7 -8.24 -0.45 3.00
CA LYS A 7 -8.64 -1.25 4.13
C LYS A 7 -7.56 -2.26 4.42
N LEU A 8 -7.69 -2.93 5.53
CA LEU A 8 -6.72 -3.96 5.88
C LEU A 8 -6.59 -4.95 4.77
N LEU A 9 -5.39 -5.31 4.48
CA LEU A 9 -5.00 -6.29 3.49
C LEU A 9 -5.20 -5.84 2.04
N ASP A 10 -5.60 -4.61 1.82
CA ASP A 10 -5.64 -4.11 0.48
C ASP A 10 -4.23 -3.92 -0.04
N LEU A 11 -4.07 -4.01 -1.34
CA LEU A 11 -2.81 -3.67 -1.97
C LEU A 11 -2.86 -2.20 -2.35
N ILE A 12 -1.75 -1.53 -2.21
CA ILE A 12 -1.65 -0.14 -2.60
C ILE A 12 -0.37 0.06 -3.40
N ALA A 13 -0.37 1.07 -4.21
CA ALA A 13 0.84 1.51 -4.90
C ALA A 13 1.25 2.85 -4.33
N VAL A 14 2.54 3.06 -4.20
CA VAL A 14 3.07 4.28 -3.60
C VAL A 14 3.05 5.41 -4.59
N LEU A 15 2.44 6.53 -4.24
CA LEU A 15 2.42 7.71 -5.07
C LEU A 15 3.44 8.74 -4.61
N LYS A 16 3.79 8.71 -3.32
CA LYS A 16 4.76 9.64 -2.79
C LYS A 16 5.67 8.87 -1.88
N ARG A 17 6.97 8.98 -2.10
CA ARG A 17 7.93 8.21 -1.35
C ARG A 17 7.94 8.58 0.10
N PRO A 18 7.83 7.63 1.01
CA PRO A 18 7.94 7.94 2.44
C PRO A 18 9.39 8.22 2.79
N PRO A 19 9.63 9.09 3.74
CA PRO A 19 10.99 9.44 4.11
C PRO A 19 11.68 8.31 4.84
N ASN A 20 12.96 8.28 4.74
CA ASN A 20 13.78 7.33 5.49
C ASN A 20 13.52 5.87 5.18
N THR A 21 13.09 5.59 3.96
CA THR A 21 12.90 4.23 3.53
C THR A 21 13.45 4.09 2.13
N ASP A 22 13.56 2.86 1.66
CA ASP A 22 14.00 2.66 0.29
C ASP A 22 12.81 2.35 -0.59
N VAL A 23 11.61 2.70 -0.14
CA VAL A 23 10.42 2.48 -0.91
C VAL A 23 10.37 3.52 -2.02
N GLU A 24 10.01 3.08 -3.21
CA GLU A 24 9.98 3.97 -4.36
C GLU A 24 8.56 4.17 -4.85
N ILE A 25 8.34 5.25 -5.61
CA ILE A 25 7.05 5.49 -6.21
C ILE A 25 6.73 4.32 -7.13
N GLY A 26 5.53 3.82 -7.03
CA GLY A 26 5.12 2.67 -7.82
C GLY A 26 5.28 1.34 -7.13
N ASP A 27 6.01 1.31 -6.02
CA ASP A 27 6.12 0.06 -5.27
C ASP A 27 4.75 -0.34 -4.76
N VAL A 28 4.51 -1.63 -4.71
CA VAL A 28 3.23 -2.15 -4.25
C VAL A 28 3.43 -2.81 -2.89
N GLY A 29 2.57 -2.47 -1.96
CA GLY A 29 2.62 -3.08 -0.64
C GLY A 29 1.24 -3.46 -0.17
N THR A 30 1.18 -4.08 0.99
CA THR A 30 -0.07 -4.55 1.58
C THR A 30 -0.32 -3.79 2.87
N VAL A 31 -1.54 -3.32 3.06
CA VAL A 31 -1.90 -2.62 4.28
C VAL A 31 -2.03 -3.63 5.39
N VAL A 32 -1.19 -3.54 6.40
CA VAL A 32 -1.22 -4.49 7.52
C VAL A 32 -1.78 -3.87 8.78
N GLU A 33 -1.93 -2.56 8.82
CA GLU A 33 -2.55 -1.93 9.99
C GLU A 33 -3.10 -0.59 9.59
N LEU A 34 -4.24 -0.22 10.14
CA LEU A 34 -4.83 1.08 9.90
C LEU A 34 -4.49 1.95 11.07
N LEU A 35 -3.98 3.14 10.81
CA LEU A 35 -3.57 4.07 11.85
C LEU A 35 -4.42 5.33 11.71
N PRO A 36 -5.59 5.35 12.34
CA PRO A 36 -6.48 6.50 12.15
C PRO A 36 -5.80 7.78 12.56
N PRO A 37 -6.18 8.88 11.99
CA PRO A 37 -7.28 8.97 11.02
C PRO A 37 -6.86 8.70 9.61
N ASP A 38 -5.63 8.93 9.23
CA ASP A 38 -5.23 8.84 7.86
C ASP A 38 -3.97 8.06 7.59
N GLY A 39 -3.52 7.32 8.52
CA GLY A 39 -2.26 6.59 8.37
C GLY A 39 -2.45 5.14 8.05
N LEU A 40 -1.45 4.57 7.44
CA LEU A 40 -1.45 3.15 7.11
C LEU A 40 -0.09 2.59 7.41
N GLU A 41 -0.06 1.39 7.95
CA GLU A 41 1.19 0.68 8.06
C GLU A 41 1.20 -0.29 6.89
N VAL A 42 2.21 -0.23 6.06
CA VAL A 42 2.25 -1.00 4.84
C VAL A 42 3.48 -1.88 4.81
N GLU A 43 3.28 -3.13 4.45
CA GLU A 43 4.37 -4.08 4.35
C GLU A 43 4.77 -4.22 2.89
N PHE A 44 6.07 -4.08 2.62
CA PHE A 44 6.60 -4.25 1.29
C PHE A 44 7.45 -5.53 1.30
N LEU A 45 7.28 -6.37 0.32
CA LEU A 45 7.99 -7.63 0.26
C LEU A 45 9.11 -7.57 -0.75
N ASP A 46 10.12 -8.41 -0.56
CA ASP A 46 11.17 -8.49 -1.54
C ASP A 46 10.77 -9.55 -2.56
N ARG A 47 11.67 -9.81 -3.52
CA ARG A 47 11.29 -10.70 -4.55
C ARG A 47 11.16 -12.12 -4.08
N ASP A 48 11.66 -12.44 -2.91
CA ASP A 48 11.52 -13.79 -2.38
C ASP A 48 10.27 -13.91 -1.53
N GLY A 49 9.49 -12.88 -1.40
CA GLY A 49 8.28 -12.94 -0.61
C GLY A 49 8.47 -12.66 0.86
N ARG A 50 9.66 -12.19 1.25
CA ARG A 50 9.88 -11.86 2.64
C ARG A 50 9.69 -10.39 2.86
N THR A 51 9.39 -10.01 4.09
CA THR A 51 9.20 -8.62 4.42
C THR A 51 10.50 -7.87 4.19
N ARG A 52 10.47 -6.90 3.28
CA ARG A 52 11.63 -6.05 3.05
C ARG A 52 11.58 -4.89 4.01
N CYS A 53 10.43 -4.29 4.19
CA CYS A 53 10.29 -3.24 5.17
C CYS A 53 8.83 -2.95 5.46
N LEU A 54 8.60 -2.27 6.57
CA LEU A 54 7.31 -1.76 6.90
C LEU A 54 7.43 -0.26 6.88
N ALA A 55 6.47 0.42 6.35
CA ALA A 55 6.52 1.87 6.31
C ALA A 55 5.16 2.45 6.64
N THR A 56 5.17 3.62 7.24
CA THR A 56 3.94 4.32 7.55
C THR A 56 3.68 5.31 6.44
N LEU A 57 2.50 5.25 5.84
CA LEU A 57 2.14 6.14 4.76
C LEU A 57 0.81 6.78 5.06
N SER A 58 0.54 7.90 4.42
CA SER A 58 -0.77 8.54 4.54
C SER A 58 -1.64 8.05 3.42
N ILE A 59 -2.94 7.97 3.66
CA ILE A 59 -3.83 7.49 2.63
C ILE A 59 -3.79 8.37 1.39
N GLY A 60 -3.42 9.63 1.52
CA GLY A 60 -3.32 10.49 0.35
C GLY A 60 -2.09 10.26 -0.49
N ASP A 61 -1.16 9.44 -0.01
CA ASP A 61 0.09 9.20 -0.72
C ASP A 61 0.12 7.84 -1.38
N VAL A 62 -1.00 7.16 -1.43
CA VAL A 62 -1.07 5.83 -2.03
C VAL A 62 -2.28 5.72 -2.92
N LEU A 63 -2.22 4.79 -3.85
CA LEU A 63 -3.34 4.48 -4.71
C LEU A 63 -3.82 3.10 -4.32
N THR A 64 -5.08 2.96 -3.96
CA THR A 64 -5.63 1.66 -3.61
C THR A 64 -5.85 0.88 -4.89
N LEU A 65 -5.29 -0.32 -4.96
CA LEU A 65 -5.44 -1.13 -6.13
C LEU A 65 -6.68 -2.00 -5.96
N ASN A 66 -7.44 -2.07 -7.04
CA ASN A 66 -8.66 -2.81 -6.95
C ASN A 66 -8.42 -4.26 -7.11
N ARG A 67 -8.57 -5.01 -6.03
CA ARG A 67 -8.38 -6.39 -6.09
C ARG A 67 -9.59 -7.11 -6.46
N GLU A 68 -10.71 -6.54 -6.36
CA GLU A 68 -11.82 -7.20 -6.63
C GLU A 68 -12.08 -7.17 -8.00
N ARG A 69 -12.09 -8.09 -8.69
CA ARG A 69 -12.29 -8.01 -9.95
C ARG A 69 -13.37 -8.87 -10.34
N THR A 70 -14.03 -8.53 -11.32
CA THR A 70 -15.00 -9.31 -11.84
C THR A 70 -14.41 -10.45 -12.45
N PRO A 71 -14.81 -11.54 -12.18
CA PRO A 71 -14.26 -12.71 -12.70
C PRO A 71 -14.47 -12.65 -14.09
N VAL A 72 -13.55 -12.66 -14.81
CA VAL A 72 -13.66 -12.59 -16.06
C VAL A 72 -13.88 -13.73 -16.53
N SER A 73 -13.87 -14.37 -16.28
CA SER A 73 -14.00 -15.56 -16.64
C SER A 73 -14.46 -15.96 -17.52
#